data_8c11f16d16c43158d0704eeac2d9f958
#
_entry.id   8c11f16d16c43158d0704eeac2d9f958
#
_cell.length_a   1.000
_cell.length_b   1.000
_cell.length_c   1.000
_cell.angle_alpha   90.00
_cell.angle_beta   90.00
_cell.angle_gamma   90.00
#
_symmetry.space_group_name_H-M   'P 1'
#
loop_
_entity.id
_entity.type
_entity.pdbx_description
1 polymer ?
#
loop_
_entity_poly.entity_id
_entity_poly.type
_entity_poly.pdbx_seq_one_letter_code
_entity_poly.pdbx_strand_id
1 'polypeptide(L)'
;FGNDIENEILEIEDPKEYVDSATIQIDSDTNVIRFGEEKSMIVNVSAISIKNLYQNYGYRGLFSQNLRYYVKNAKIDSSIQTTIQERPDDFWYFNNGIIIICDDYSVEGKTIRLNHFSIINGGQTTYLLGETDFDKDFYLQCKIIKNTKTTNNERIDFISDVAEATNTQKPIKAKDLIANRREQRMLKVQLAEENVFCSIKRGQKVNKRIYKEPWQNTNNEEIAQLIYSYVYQQPGIARNNKATLTSDEEKYTLIFKKVYSTDLLVDLLKMKTFYKLWIKKIQKDNEDLSSEDEPDTIKAGLAKNGMMFMVAILGMISKIAYHEDYLNNLNLESTEGMMDRFSQYDIGHGFIRKDKSLDKMGWFNLFEACYKHIYLRGYNQLKSFKPNYSGYSNFTKTQSNYSSYVLANFLYQVSAYGLPKELKDAMDSMLYVLSDEDKGKDNELLKKYVNPTTNYLISAEPLSQALSDDISQKLYEYRTRQFKKRHIKAFEIFTNKQMTKIAKYGPSTIEDLEKLRCLNEDQLNLYGKDIIEILAQTKANFIE
;
A
#
# COMPACT_ATOMS: atom_id res chain seq x y z
N PHE A 1 -30.46 4.73 11.99
CA PHE A 1 -29.70 5.95 11.62
C PHE A 1 -28.81 6.46 12.74
N GLY A 2 -29.24 6.42 14.03
CA GLY A 2 -28.42 6.86 15.17
C GLY A 2 -27.32 5.86 15.51
N ASN A 3 -27.64 4.59 15.58
CA ASN A 3 -26.70 3.51 15.96
C ASN A 3 -25.56 3.32 14.94
N ASP A 4 -25.81 3.53 13.65
CA ASP A 4 -24.76 3.41 12.63
C ASP A 4 -23.69 4.50 12.78
N ILE A 5 -24.09 5.70 13.19
CA ILE A 5 -23.21 6.84 13.37
C ILE A 5 -22.39 6.70 14.66
N GLU A 6 -23.02 6.28 15.76
CA GLU A 6 -22.33 6.01 17.00
C GLU A 6 -21.30 4.87 16.85
N ASN A 7 -21.66 3.81 16.15
CA ASN A 7 -20.77 2.68 15.89
C ASN A 7 -19.60 3.07 14.98
N GLU A 8 -19.82 3.90 13.93
CA GLU A 8 -18.75 4.43 13.09
C GLU A 8 -17.80 5.37 13.86
N ILE A 9 -18.34 6.19 14.79
CA ILE A 9 -17.54 7.07 15.67
C ILE A 9 -16.70 6.23 16.62
N LEU A 10 -17.27 5.21 17.23
CA LEU A 10 -16.58 4.32 18.17
C LEU A 10 -15.46 3.51 17.50
N GLU A 11 -15.61 3.10 16.24
CA GLU A 11 -14.52 2.46 15.47
C GLU A 11 -13.33 3.41 15.26
N ILE A 12 -13.59 4.71 15.17
CA ILE A 12 -12.57 5.74 14.97
C ILE A 12 -11.89 6.10 16.32
N GLU A 13 -12.67 6.17 17.39
CA GLU A 13 -12.19 6.60 18.72
C GLU A 13 -11.43 5.49 19.47
N ASP A 14 -11.79 4.20 19.24
CA ASP A 14 -11.15 3.06 19.92
C ASP A 14 -11.00 1.88 18.93
N PRO A 15 -9.96 1.88 18.08
CA PRO A 15 -9.71 0.82 17.11
C PRO A 15 -9.24 -0.46 17.79
N LYS A 16 -10.17 -1.17 18.46
CA LYS A 16 -9.87 -2.46 19.10
C LYS A 16 -9.46 -3.48 18.06
N GLU A 17 -8.39 -4.21 18.35
CA GLU A 17 -7.92 -5.31 17.50
C GLU A 17 -8.80 -6.57 17.66
N TYR A 18 -9.55 -6.68 18.74
CA TYR A 18 -10.40 -7.81 19.11
C TYR A 18 -11.59 -7.34 19.92
N VAL A 19 -12.62 -8.19 19.98
CA VAL A 19 -13.66 -8.11 21.01
C VAL A 19 -13.13 -8.76 22.28
N ASP A 20 -13.16 -8.05 23.40
CA ASP A 20 -12.57 -8.51 24.67
C ASP A 20 -13.20 -9.82 25.15
N SER A 21 -14.52 -9.90 25.24
CA SER A 21 -15.23 -11.11 25.64
C SER A 21 -16.69 -11.06 25.23
N ALA A 22 -17.24 -12.18 24.80
CA ALA A 22 -18.67 -12.37 24.59
C ALA A 22 -19.06 -13.83 24.72
N THR A 23 -20.37 -14.08 24.80
CA THR A 23 -20.94 -15.42 24.85
C THR A 23 -21.80 -15.70 23.63
N ILE A 24 -21.75 -16.93 23.13
CA ILE A 24 -22.59 -17.43 22.05
C ILE A 24 -23.30 -18.70 22.50
N GLN A 25 -24.51 -18.93 21.99
CA GLN A 25 -25.27 -20.15 22.25
C GLN A 25 -25.03 -21.16 21.13
N ILE A 26 -24.99 -22.46 21.49
CA ILE A 26 -24.87 -23.57 20.55
C ILE A 26 -26.10 -24.50 20.68
N ASP A 27 -26.35 -25.30 19.66
CA ASP A 27 -27.50 -26.24 19.60
C ASP A 27 -27.41 -27.29 20.68
N SER A 28 -26.22 -27.87 20.89
CA SER A 28 -25.97 -28.92 21.86
C SER A 28 -24.51 -28.99 22.26
N ASP A 29 -24.24 -29.34 23.50
CA ASP A 29 -22.90 -29.64 24.02
C ASP A 29 -22.34 -30.98 23.50
N THR A 30 -23.20 -31.83 22.93
CA THR A 30 -22.84 -33.11 22.31
C THR A 30 -22.51 -32.99 20.81
N ASN A 31 -22.93 -31.90 20.15
CA ASN A 31 -22.65 -31.61 18.73
C ASN A 31 -21.38 -30.78 18.54
N VAL A 32 -20.35 -31.10 19.32
CA VAL A 32 -19.05 -30.37 19.28
C VAL A 32 -18.00 -31.31 18.72
N ILE A 33 -17.46 -30.95 17.53
CA ILE A 33 -16.33 -31.65 16.94
C ILE A 33 -15.05 -30.90 17.34
N ARG A 34 -14.22 -31.56 18.15
CA ARG A 34 -12.96 -30.98 18.64
C ARG A 34 -11.78 -31.44 17.79
N PHE A 35 -10.78 -30.56 17.59
CA PHE A 35 -9.58 -30.85 16.83
C PHE A 35 -8.34 -30.25 17.51
N GLY A 36 -7.22 -30.97 17.42
CA GLY A 36 -5.92 -30.46 17.85
C GLY A 36 -5.80 -30.23 19.36
N GLU A 37 -6.14 -31.22 20.18
CA GLU A 37 -6.05 -31.12 21.65
C GLU A 37 -6.82 -29.89 22.20
N GLU A 38 -8.06 -29.73 21.74
CA GLU A 38 -8.95 -28.62 22.12
C GLU A 38 -8.55 -27.22 21.61
N LYS A 39 -7.64 -27.14 20.65
CA LYS A 39 -7.26 -25.86 20.03
C LYS A 39 -8.30 -25.31 19.05
N SER A 40 -9.18 -26.18 18.55
CA SER A 40 -10.22 -25.78 17.59
C SER A 40 -11.46 -26.64 17.77
N MET A 41 -12.61 -26.07 17.42
CA MET A 41 -13.86 -26.83 17.40
C MET A 41 -14.77 -26.39 16.24
N ILE A 42 -15.68 -27.26 15.87
CA ILE A 42 -16.82 -26.95 14.99
C ILE A 42 -18.10 -27.18 15.82
N VAL A 43 -18.96 -26.18 15.79
CA VAL A 43 -20.25 -26.17 16.50
C VAL A 43 -21.33 -25.59 15.61
N ASN A 44 -22.59 -25.84 15.94
CA ASN A 44 -23.71 -25.11 15.37
C ASN A 44 -24.07 -23.94 16.30
N VAL A 45 -23.87 -22.73 15.88
CA VAL A 45 -24.10 -21.51 16.67
C VAL A 45 -25.47 -20.91 16.36
N SER A 46 -26.14 -20.38 17.38
CA SER A 46 -27.40 -19.66 17.27
C SER A 46 -27.25 -18.42 16.40
N ALA A 47 -28.15 -18.23 15.42
CA ALA A 47 -28.19 -17.06 14.57
C ALA A 47 -28.48 -15.77 15.37
N ILE A 48 -29.32 -15.87 16.42
CA ILE A 48 -29.58 -14.75 17.34
C ILE A 48 -28.29 -14.36 18.08
N SER A 49 -27.46 -15.32 18.49
CA SER A 49 -26.16 -15.01 19.11
C SER A 49 -25.24 -14.26 18.16
N ILE A 50 -25.20 -14.61 16.88
CA ILE A 50 -24.39 -13.93 15.87
C ILE A 50 -24.96 -12.53 15.56
N LYS A 51 -26.29 -12.39 15.48
CA LYS A 51 -26.97 -11.08 15.37
C LYS A 51 -26.56 -10.15 16.51
N ASN A 52 -26.59 -10.64 17.74
CA ASN A 52 -26.20 -9.88 18.94
C ASN A 52 -24.73 -9.50 18.93
N LEU A 53 -23.83 -10.41 18.49
CA LEU A 53 -22.41 -10.07 18.32
C LEU A 53 -22.22 -8.92 17.33
N TYR A 54 -22.92 -8.95 16.19
CA TYR A 54 -22.85 -7.88 15.21
C TYR A 54 -23.38 -6.55 15.76
N GLN A 55 -24.55 -6.56 16.38
CA GLN A 55 -25.18 -5.35 16.92
C GLN A 55 -24.34 -4.68 18.01
N ASN A 56 -23.67 -5.48 18.86
CA ASN A 56 -22.86 -4.96 19.96
C ASN A 56 -21.42 -4.62 19.56
N TYR A 57 -20.83 -5.33 18.58
CA TYR A 57 -19.41 -5.28 18.31
C TYR A 57 -19.05 -5.14 16.82
N GLY A 58 -20.02 -4.98 15.92
CA GLY A 58 -19.80 -4.97 14.47
C GLY A 58 -18.73 -3.97 14.03
N TYR A 59 -18.66 -2.82 14.71
CA TYR A 59 -17.68 -1.77 14.46
C TYR A 59 -16.60 -1.66 15.56
N ARG A 60 -16.62 -2.56 16.55
CA ARG A 60 -15.74 -2.55 17.74
C ARG A 60 -14.84 -3.77 17.80
N GLY A 61 -14.13 -4.10 16.73
CA GLY A 61 -13.17 -5.20 16.70
C GLY A 61 -13.69 -6.54 16.20
N LEU A 62 -15.02 -6.73 15.98
CA LEU A 62 -15.58 -8.01 15.55
C LEU A 62 -14.97 -8.52 14.23
N PHE A 63 -14.66 -7.62 13.29
CA PHE A 63 -14.06 -7.94 12.00
C PHE A 63 -12.64 -7.42 11.83
N SER A 64 -11.98 -7.03 12.91
CA SER A 64 -10.65 -6.42 12.83
C SER A 64 -9.62 -7.32 12.18
N GLN A 65 -9.71 -8.63 12.38
CA GLN A 65 -8.84 -9.63 11.78
C GLN A 65 -9.39 -10.24 10.48
N ASN A 66 -10.56 -9.82 10.03
CA ASN A 66 -11.09 -10.25 8.74
C ASN A 66 -10.35 -9.52 7.61
N LEU A 67 -10.05 -10.24 6.52
CA LEU A 67 -9.42 -9.64 5.33
C LEU A 67 -10.34 -8.64 4.62
N ARG A 68 -11.64 -8.70 4.85
CA ARG A 68 -12.66 -7.87 4.20
C ARG A 68 -13.77 -7.52 5.17
N TYR A 69 -14.23 -6.28 5.08
CA TYR A 69 -15.56 -5.94 5.56
C TYR A 69 -16.63 -6.42 4.57
N TYR A 70 -17.90 -6.27 4.97
CA TYR A 70 -19.02 -6.56 4.09
C TYR A 70 -18.90 -5.81 2.75
N VAL A 71 -19.05 -6.56 1.65
CA VAL A 71 -19.09 -6.00 0.29
C VAL A 71 -20.47 -6.24 -0.29
N LYS A 72 -21.25 -5.19 -0.48
CA LYS A 72 -22.61 -5.25 -1.02
C LYS A 72 -22.64 -6.00 -2.35
N ASN A 73 -23.48 -7.03 -2.43
CA ASN A 73 -23.81 -7.77 -3.65
C ASN A 73 -25.29 -8.07 -3.64
N ALA A 74 -26.08 -7.23 -4.30
CA ALA A 74 -27.54 -7.25 -4.25
C ALA A 74 -28.15 -8.66 -4.48
N LYS A 75 -27.58 -9.45 -5.39
CA LYS A 75 -28.11 -10.81 -5.70
C LYS A 75 -27.82 -11.78 -4.56
N ILE A 76 -26.61 -11.77 -4.00
CA ILE A 76 -26.22 -12.68 -2.90
C ILE A 76 -26.90 -12.23 -1.61
N ASP A 77 -26.94 -10.93 -1.35
CA ASP A 77 -27.56 -10.35 -0.15
C ASP A 77 -29.04 -10.70 -0.09
N SER A 78 -29.77 -10.48 -1.19
CA SER A 78 -31.19 -10.84 -1.30
C SER A 78 -31.42 -12.35 -1.09
N SER A 79 -30.57 -13.21 -1.65
CA SER A 79 -30.68 -14.66 -1.46
C SER A 79 -30.51 -15.09 0.00
N ILE A 80 -29.52 -14.50 0.70
CA ILE A 80 -29.30 -14.80 2.13
C ILE A 80 -30.45 -14.26 2.97
N GLN A 81 -30.89 -13.01 2.72
CA GLN A 81 -32.04 -12.41 3.44
C GLN A 81 -33.33 -13.21 3.25
N THR A 82 -33.63 -13.64 2.02
CA THR A 82 -34.77 -14.51 1.74
C THR A 82 -34.68 -15.82 2.55
N THR A 83 -33.49 -16.44 2.63
CA THR A 83 -33.33 -17.67 3.41
C THR A 83 -33.54 -17.41 4.91
N ILE A 84 -33.05 -16.28 5.45
CA ILE A 84 -33.25 -15.90 6.86
C ILE A 84 -34.75 -15.74 7.17
N GLN A 85 -35.49 -15.06 6.30
CA GLN A 85 -36.88 -14.70 6.54
C GLN A 85 -37.87 -15.81 6.22
N GLU A 86 -37.68 -16.52 5.11
CA GLU A 86 -38.67 -17.45 4.58
C GLU A 86 -38.33 -18.93 4.87
N ARG A 87 -37.02 -19.24 5.02
CA ARG A 87 -36.55 -20.61 5.15
C ARG A 87 -35.43 -20.76 6.19
N PRO A 88 -35.61 -20.26 7.44
CA PRO A 88 -34.56 -20.27 8.45
C PRO A 88 -34.05 -21.70 8.79
N ASP A 89 -34.89 -22.72 8.75
CA ASP A 89 -34.51 -24.11 9.00
C ASP A 89 -33.55 -24.68 7.92
N ASP A 90 -33.60 -24.11 6.72
CA ASP A 90 -32.70 -24.51 5.62
C ASP A 90 -31.38 -23.71 5.62
N PHE A 91 -31.23 -22.73 6.47
CA PHE A 91 -30.06 -21.83 6.47
C PHE A 91 -28.74 -22.59 6.63
N TRP A 92 -28.72 -23.63 7.45
CA TRP A 92 -27.57 -24.49 7.66
C TRP A 92 -27.06 -25.12 6.36
N TYR A 93 -27.96 -25.54 5.47
CA TYR A 93 -27.62 -26.19 4.20
C TYR A 93 -27.14 -25.20 3.13
N PHE A 94 -27.59 -23.95 3.19
CA PHE A 94 -27.32 -22.94 2.16
C PHE A 94 -26.22 -21.95 2.53
N ASN A 95 -25.65 -22.07 3.74
CA ASN A 95 -24.61 -21.18 4.22
C ASN A 95 -23.32 -21.95 4.57
N ASN A 96 -22.17 -21.38 4.21
CA ASN A 96 -20.87 -21.98 4.49
C ASN A 96 -20.39 -21.78 5.94
N GLY A 97 -21.22 -21.18 6.80
CA GLY A 97 -20.89 -20.90 8.18
C GLY A 97 -19.94 -19.72 8.37
N ILE A 98 -19.44 -19.61 9.60
CA ILE A 98 -18.52 -18.53 10.02
C ILE A 98 -17.27 -19.13 10.67
N ILE A 99 -16.18 -18.37 10.67
CA ILE A 99 -14.94 -18.75 11.36
C ILE A 99 -14.58 -17.63 12.35
N ILE A 100 -14.48 -18.02 13.62
CA ILE A 100 -14.04 -17.17 14.72
C ILE A 100 -12.63 -17.59 15.12
N ILE A 101 -11.74 -16.64 15.31
CA ILE A 101 -10.46 -16.84 15.97
C ILE A 101 -10.49 -16.16 17.33
N CYS A 102 -9.91 -16.79 18.35
CA CYS A 102 -9.89 -16.26 19.71
C CYS A 102 -8.58 -16.62 20.41
N ASP A 103 -8.27 -15.93 21.50
CA ASP A 103 -7.14 -16.28 22.36
C ASP A 103 -7.48 -17.46 23.24
N ASP A 104 -8.72 -17.48 23.77
CA ASP A 104 -9.22 -18.56 24.61
C ASP A 104 -10.74 -18.69 24.52
N TYR A 105 -11.24 -19.86 24.87
CA TYR A 105 -12.67 -20.13 25.00
C TYR A 105 -12.95 -21.13 26.12
N SER A 106 -14.13 -21.03 26.71
CA SER A 106 -14.68 -22.04 27.63
C SER A 106 -16.07 -22.47 27.18
N VAL A 107 -16.42 -23.74 27.41
CA VAL A 107 -17.72 -24.31 27.08
C VAL A 107 -18.43 -24.67 28.37
N GLU A 108 -19.61 -24.12 28.60
CA GLU A 108 -20.46 -24.37 29.77
C GLU A 108 -21.88 -24.73 29.29
N GLY A 109 -22.17 -26.01 29.23
CA GLY A 109 -23.41 -26.52 28.65
C GLY A 109 -23.57 -26.06 27.21
N LYS A 110 -24.66 -25.35 26.90
CA LYS A 110 -24.93 -24.82 25.55
C LYS A 110 -24.36 -23.42 25.31
N THR A 111 -23.47 -22.93 26.16
CA THR A 111 -22.88 -21.59 26.05
C THR A 111 -21.39 -21.71 25.84
N ILE A 112 -20.86 -20.96 24.87
CA ILE A 112 -19.43 -20.78 24.68
C ILE A 112 -19.08 -19.33 25.00
N ARG A 113 -18.15 -19.14 25.92
CA ARG A 113 -17.53 -17.86 26.18
C ARG A 113 -16.26 -17.72 25.36
N LEU A 114 -16.16 -16.65 24.61
CA LEU A 114 -15.01 -16.31 23.77
C LEU A 114 -14.24 -15.16 24.42
N ASN A 115 -12.91 -15.19 24.39
CA ASN A 115 -12.05 -14.12 24.88
C ASN A 115 -11.09 -13.67 23.79
N HIS A 116 -10.94 -12.35 23.63
CA HIS A 116 -10.11 -11.69 22.61
C HIS A 116 -10.31 -12.32 21.22
N PHE A 117 -11.46 -12.12 20.64
CA PHE A 117 -11.87 -12.83 19.43
C PHE A 117 -12.24 -11.88 18.28
N SER A 118 -12.20 -12.42 17.08
CA SER A 118 -12.64 -11.76 15.84
C SER A 118 -13.21 -12.79 14.86
N ILE A 119 -14.17 -12.37 14.03
CA ILE A 119 -14.69 -13.17 12.91
C ILE A 119 -13.77 -12.96 11.70
N ILE A 120 -13.07 -14.01 11.26
CA ILE A 120 -12.13 -13.96 10.14
C ILE A 120 -12.71 -14.43 8.81
N ASN A 121 -13.84 -15.15 8.84
CA ASN A 121 -14.62 -15.53 7.66
C ASN A 121 -16.12 -15.54 7.98
N GLY A 122 -16.98 -15.28 6.98
CA GLY A 122 -18.44 -15.19 7.15
C GLY A 122 -18.94 -13.76 7.44
N GLY A 123 -18.12 -12.73 7.19
CA GLY A 123 -18.49 -11.34 7.43
C GLY A 123 -19.79 -10.91 6.74
N GLN A 124 -20.07 -11.38 5.51
CA GLN A 124 -21.31 -11.10 4.79
C GLN A 124 -22.52 -11.74 5.48
N THR A 125 -22.39 -12.99 5.89
CA THR A 125 -23.42 -13.70 6.66
C THR A 125 -23.71 -12.99 7.98
N THR A 126 -22.65 -12.67 8.74
CA THR A 126 -22.77 -11.97 10.04
C THR A 126 -23.43 -10.60 9.89
N TYR A 127 -23.04 -9.81 8.88
CA TYR A 127 -23.66 -8.52 8.57
C TYR A 127 -25.16 -8.66 8.30
N LEU A 128 -25.54 -9.60 7.41
CA LEU A 128 -26.94 -9.79 7.03
C LEU A 128 -27.81 -10.35 8.16
N LEU A 129 -27.25 -11.21 9.02
CA LEU A 129 -27.93 -11.63 10.26
C LEU A 129 -28.16 -10.44 11.19
N GLY A 130 -27.22 -9.53 11.31
CA GLY A 130 -27.34 -8.34 12.15
C GLY A 130 -28.36 -7.30 11.66
N GLU A 131 -28.46 -7.13 10.34
CA GLU A 131 -29.32 -6.15 9.69
C GLU A 131 -30.75 -6.67 9.35
N THR A 132 -30.95 -8.00 9.42
CA THR A 132 -32.26 -8.59 9.07
C THR A 132 -33.08 -8.86 10.33
N ASP A 133 -34.35 -8.49 10.31
CA ASP A 133 -35.27 -8.84 11.38
C ASP A 133 -35.76 -10.28 11.23
N PHE A 134 -35.58 -11.06 12.31
CA PHE A 134 -36.11 -12.40 12.48
C PHE A 134 -36.26 -12.71 13.97
N ASP A 135 -37.31 -13.45 14.33
CA ASP A 135 -37.64 -13.80 15.71
C ASP A 135 -37.38 -15.28 16.03
N LYS A 136 -37.47 -16.15 15.01
CA LYS A 136 -37.18 -17.56 15.17
C LYS A 136 -35.68 -17.79 15.13
N ASP A 137 -35.11 -18.38 16.20
CA ASP A 137 -33.73 -18.80 16.20
C ASP A 137 -33.51 -20.03 15.30
N PHE A 138 -32.35 -20.05 14.65
CA PHE A 138 -31.89 -21.16 13.84
C PHE A 138 -30.36 -21.26 13.97
N TYR A 139 -29.77 -22.30 13.42
CA TYR A 139 -28.36 -22.57 13.64
C TYR A 139 -27.57 -22.53 12.34
N LEU A 140 -26.31 -22.13 12.44
CA LEU A 140 -25.35 -22.17 11.36
C LEU A 140 -24.02 -22.73 11.84
N GLN A 141 -23.25 -23.32 10.93
CA GLN A 141 -21.95 -23.87 11.26
C GLN A 141 -20.98 -22.76 11.69
N CYS A 142 -20.28 -22.99 12.79
CA CYS A 142 -19.23 -22.11 13.26
C CYS A 142 -17.96 -22.91 13.57
N LYS A 143 -16.84 -22.50 12.99
CA LYS A 143 -15.52 -23.01 13.36
C LYS A 143 -14.86 -22.01 14.31
N ILE A 144 -14.51 -22.47 15.51
CA ILE A 144 -13.79 -21.67 16.51
C ILE A 144 -12.35 -22.15 16.57
N ILE A 145 -11.39 -21.24 16.40
CA ILE A 145 -9.96 -21.54 16.37
C ILE A 145 -9.28 -20.79 17.50
N LYS A 146 -8.61 -21.50 18.40
CA LYS A 146 -7.77 -20.91 19.45
C LYS A 146 -6.39 -20.62 18.88
N ASN A 147 -5.96 -19.37 18.96
CA ASN A 147 -4.61 -18.97 18.55
C ASN A 147 -3.63 -19.23 19.71
N THR A 148 -2.84 -20.26 19.57
CA THR A 148 -1.88 -20.69 20.61
C THR A 148 -0.46 -20.15 20.37
N LYS A 149 -0.27 -19.27 19.40
CA LYS A 149 1.03 -18.66 19.11
C LYS A 149 1.43 -17.65 20.20
N THR A 150 2.69 -17.65 20.58
CA THR A 150 3.18 -16.91 21.74
C THR A 150 3.68 -15.50 21.41
N THR A 151 4.21 -15.29 20.21
CA THR A 151 4.67 -13.97 19.78
C THR A 151 3.62 -13.24 18.95
N ASN A 152 3.60 -11.91 19.01
CA ASN A 152 2.62 -11.11 18.26
C ASN A 152 2.75 -11.32 16.74
N ASN A 153 3.95 -11.50 16.22
CA ASN A 153 4.16 -11.71 14.78
C ASN A 153 3.60 -13.06 14.35
N GLU A 154 3.95 -14.15 15.02
CA GLU A 154 3.41 -15.49 14.71
C GLU A 154 1.89 -15.55 14.86
N ARG A 155 1.30 -14.78 15.80
CA ARG A 155 -0.15 -14.69 15.99
C ARG A 155 -0.82 -14.05 14.78
N ILE A 156 -0.24 -12.95 14.28
CA ILE A 156 -0.73 -12.21 13.11
C ILE A 156 -0.58 -13.07 11.85
N ASP A 157 0.57 -13.71 11.67
CA ASP A 157 0.84 -14.56 10.50
C ASP A 157 -0.13 -15.74 10.47
N PHE A 158 -0.32 -16.43 11.59
CA PHE A 158 -1.28 -17.54 11.69
C PHE A 158 -2.72 -17.10 11.36
N ILE A 159 -3.16 -15.94 11.86
CA ILE A 159 -4.49 -15.39 11.55
C ILE A 159 -4.61 -15.10 10.06
N SER A 160 -3.57 -14.50 9.47
CA SER A 160 -3.54 -14.18 8.04
C SER A 160 -3.61 -15.44 7.18
N ASP A 161 -2.83 -16.46 7.53
CA ASP A 161 -2.82 -17.76 6.82
C ASP A 161 -4.18 -18.45 6.87
N VAL A 162 -4.82 -18.50 8.05
CA VAL A 162 -6.15 -19.08 8.19
C VAL A 162 -7.19 -18.28 7.42
N ALA A 163 -7.13 -16.95 7.49
CA ALA A 163 -8.05 -16.08 6.78
C ALA A 163 -7.87 -16.21 5.25
N GLU A 164 -6.65 -16.33 4.76
CA GLU A 164 -6.35 -16.56 3.34
C GLU A 164 -6.88 -17.92 2.88
N ALA A 165 -6.50 -18.99 3.57
CA ALA A 165 -6.89 -20.35 3.21
C ALA A 165 -8.41 -20.56 3.20
N THR A 166 -9.14 -19.89 4.09
CA THR A 166 -10.59 -20.04 4.22
C THR A 166 -11.42 -19.11 3.34
N ASN A 167 -10.84 -18.04 2.79
CA ASN A 167 -11.52 -17.08 1.91
C ASN A 167 -11.33 -17.37 0.40
N THR A 168 -10.76 -18.50 0.01
CA THR A 168 -10.42 -18.84 -1.38
C THR A 168 -11.60 -18.95 -2.35
N GLN A 169 -12.84 -18.92 -1.87
CA GLN A 169 -14.04 -19.04 -2.72
C GLN A 169 -14.39 -17.76 -3.53
N LYS A 170 -13.80 -16.60 -3.21
CA LYS A 170 -13.87 -15.37 -4.04
C LYS A 170 -12.45 -14.94 -4.36
N PRO A 171 -12.14 -14.48 -5.59
CA PRO A 171 -10.77 -14.09 -5.92
C PRO A 171 -10.29 -12.99 -4.94
N ILE A 172 -9.37 -13.37 -4.07
CA ILE A 172 -8.67 -12.48 -3.15
C ILE A 172 -7.77 -11.60 -4.00
N LYS A 173 -7.91 -10.28 -3.90
CA LYS A 173 -6.97 -9.36 -4.53
C LYS A 173 -5.77 -9.18 -3.63
N ALA A 174 -4.60 -8.95 -4.21
CA ALA A 174 -3.36 -8.70 -3.47
C ALA A 174 -3.52 -7.67 -2.33
N LYS A 175 -4.32 -6.63 -2.54
CA LYS A 175 -4.64 -5.62 -1.54
C LYS A 175 -5.44 -6.13 -0.33
N ASP A 176 -6.18 -7.22 -0.48
CA ASP A 176 -6.93 -7.81 0.64
C ASP A 176 -5.95 -8.57 1.58
N LEU A 177 -4.91 -9.20 1.01
CA LEU A 177 -3.88 -9.94 1.75
C LEU A 177 -3.03 -9.03 2.65
N ILE A 178 -2.72 -7.84 2.17
CA ILE A 178 -1.91 -6.88 2.95
C ILE A 178 -2.69 -6.12 4.02
N ALA A 179 -4.03 -6.20 4.02
CA ALA A 179 -4.90 -5.37 4.85
C ALA A 179 -4.62 -5.50 6.36
N ASN A 180 -4.16 -6.68 6.81
CA ASN A 180 -3.83 -6.95 8.21
C ASN A 180 -2.35 -6.72 8.55
N ARG A 181 -1.51 -6.36 7.59
CA ARG A 181 -0.08 -6.08 7.88
C ARG A 181 0.06 -4.85 8.79
N ARG A 182 1.09 -4.88 9.64
CA ARG A 182 1.37 -3.81 10.62
C ARG A 182 1.47 -2.43 9.96
N GLU A 183 2.14 -2.34 8.81
CA GLU A 183 2.35 -1.09 8.08
C GLU A 183 1.03 -0.44 7.65
N GLN A 184 0.04 -1.25 7.26
CA GLN A 184 -1.29 -0.76 6.87
C GLN A 184 -2.06 -0.19 8.06
N ARG A 185 -1.97 -0.84 9.21
CA ARG A 185 -2.58 -0.33 10.45
C ARG A 185 -1.89 0.95 10.92
N MET A 186 -0.56 1.00 10.87
CA MET A 186 0.19 2.22 11.20
C MET A 186 -0.18 3.38 10.27
N LEU A 187 -0.31 3.14 8.97
CA LEU A 187 -0.75 4.15 8.00
C LEU A 187 -2.16 4.68 8.34
N LYS A 188 -3.09 3.77 8.69
CA LYS A 188 -4.45 4.17 9.10
C LYS A 188 -4.42 5.07 10.33
N VAL A 189 -3.66 4.70 11.38
CA VAL A 189 -3.53 5.49 12.62
C VAL A 189 -2.87 6.83 12.33
N GLN A 190 -1.76 6.85 11.61
CA GLN A 190 -1.03 8.06 11.25
C GLN A 190 -1.92 9.08 10.51
N LEU A 191 -2.71 8.64 9.55
CA LEU A 191 -3.61 9.52 8.81
C LEU A 191 -4.82 9.97 9.64
N ALA A 192 -5.28 9.16 10.58
CA ALA A 192 -6.38 9.53 11.48
C ALA A 192 -6.00 10.69 12.40
N GLU A 193 -4.75 10.85 12.80
CA GLU A 193 -4.24 11.99 13.58
C GLU A 193 -4.48 13.34 12.88
N GLU A 194 -4.50 13.34 11.54
CA GLU A 194 -4.79 14.51 10.71
C GLU A 194 -6.24 14.52 10.15
N ASN A 195 -7.15 13.81 10.81
CA ASN A 195 -8.53 13.67 10.39
C ASN A 195 -8.70 13.16 8.95
N VAL A 196 -7.89 12.17 8.55
CA VAL A 196 -8.00 11.50 7.25
C VAL A 196 -8.41 10.05 7.44
N PHE A 197 -9.54 9.67 6.88
CA PHE A 197 -9.98 8.29 6.80
C PHE A 197 -9.23 7.54 5.70
N CYS A 198 -8.46 6.52 6.09
CA CYS A 198 -7.79 5.63 5.16
C CYS A 198 -8.40 4.23 5.22
N SER A 199 -9.13 3.82 4.18
CA SER A 199 -9.63 2.46 4.09
C SER A 199 -8.50 1.51 3.67
N ILE A 200 -8.16 0.58 4.56
CA ILE A 200 -7.17 -0.49 4.31
C ILE A 200 -7.82 -1.81 3.93
N LYS A 201 -9.11 -1.96 4.20
CA LYS A 201 -9.90 -3.15 3.86
C LYS A 201 -11.00 -2.82 2.87
N ARG A 202 -11.35 -3.80 2.03
CA ARG A 202 -12.49 -3.66 1.11
C ARG A 202 -13.79 -3.59 1.90
N GLY A 203 -14.67 -2.64 1.53
CA GLY A 203 -15.98 -2.46 2.14
C GLY A 203 -16.01 -1.49 3.34
N GLN A 204 -14.88 -0.99 3.82
CA GLN A 204 -14.87 0.09 4.81
C GLN A 204 -15.54 1.34 4.24
N LYS A 205 -16.46 1.92 4.99
CA LYS A 205 -17.21 3.12 4.61
C LYS A 205 -16.69 4.33 5.37
N VAL A 206 -16.55 5.45 4.67
CA VAL A 206 -16.19 6.73 5.30
C VAL A 206 -17.42 7.41 5.89
N ASN A 207 -17.31 7.92 7.12
CA ASN A 207 -18.33 8.79 7.69
C ASN A 207 -18.19 10.22 7.14
N LYS A 208 -19.04 10.56 6.16
CA LYS A 208 -19.02 11.88 5.50
C LYS A 208 -19.43 13.06 6.40
N ARG A 209 -19.97 12.80 7.60
CA ARG A 209 -20.28 13.85 8.58
C ARG A 209 -19.04 14.30 9.33
N ILE A 210 -18.09 13.38 9.55
CA ILE A 210 -16.79 13.64 10.20
C ILE A 210 -15.80 14.10 9.15
N TYR A 211 -15.59 13.31 8.08
CA TYR A 211 -14.64 13.58 7.01
C TYR A 211 -15.34 14.33 5.87
N LYS A 212 -15.47 15.65 6.05
CA LYS A 212 -16.29 16.52 5.17
C LYS A 212 -15.59 16.83 3.85
N GLU A 213 -14.26 16.97 3.92
CA GLU A 213 -13.48 17.37 2.76
C GLU A 213 -13.08 16.16 1.91
N PRO A 214 -13.08 16.26 0.57
CA PRO A 214 -12.74 15.15 -0.31
C PRO A 214 -11.32 14.58 -0.08
N TRP A 215 -10.37 15.38 0.39
CA TRP A 215 -9.01 14.94 0.71
C TRP A 215 -8.93 14.13 1.99
N GLN A 216 -9.91 14.22 2.86
CA GLN A 216 -10.00 13.45 4.11
C GLN A 216 -10.43 11.98 3.89
N ASN A 217 -10.60 11.55 2.65
CA ASN A 217 -11.00 10.18 2.33
C ASN A 217 -10.06 9.56 1.30
N THR A 218 -9.39 8.48 1.69
CA THR A 218 -8.45 7.77 0.84
C THR A 218 -8.45 6.26 1.12
N ASN A 219 -7.58 5.54 0.41
CA ASN A 219 -7.32 4.13 0.65
C ASN A 219 -5.83 3.81 0.40
N ASN A 220 -5.39 2.67 0.88
CA ASN A 220 -3.99 2.24 0.76
C ASN A 220 -3.48 2.14 -0.68
N GLU A 221 -4.31 1.72 -1.64
CA GLU A 221 -3.94 1.66 -3.07
C GLU A 221 -3.67 3.06 -3.64
N GLU A 222 -4.50 4.04 -3.28
CA GLU A 222 -4.34 5.42 -3.69
C GLU A 222 -3.09 6.06 -3.08
N ILE A 223 -2.85 5.86 -1.79
CA ILE A 223 -1.61 6.31 -1.13
C ILE A 223 -0.39 5.69 -1.82
N ALA A 224 -0.44 4.39 -2.13
CA ALA A 224 0.65 3.72 -2.86
C ALA A 224 0.93 4.37 -4.23
N GLN A 225 -0.12 4.69 -5.00
CA GLN A 225 0.04 5.36 -6.30
C GLN A 225 0.66 6.76 -6.17
N LEU A 226 0.22 7.53 -5.18
CA LEU A 226 0.72 8.88 -4.91
C LEU A 226 2.20 8.84 -4.50
N ILE A 227 2.56 8.01 -3.53
CA ILE A 227 3.95 7.84 -3.07
C ILE A 227 4.83 7.35 -4.21
N TYR A 228 4.40 6.32 -4.96
CA TYR A 228 5.20 5.73 -6.03
C TYR A 228 5.43 6.69 -7.20
N SER A 229 4.49 7.61 -7.45
CA SER A 229 4.65 8.67 -8.42
C SER A 229 5.55 9.81 -7.91
N TYR A 230 5.28 10.32 -6.71
CA TYR A 230 5.96 11.48 -6.15
C TYR A 230 7.42 11.17 -5.77
N VAL A 231 7.63 10.12 -4.97
CA VAL A 231 8.94 9.79 -4.39
C VAL A 231 9.79 8.99 -5.37
N TYR A 232 9.20 7.96 -6.01
CA TYR A 232 9.94 7.03 -6.86
C TYR A 232 9.91 7.39 -8.34
N GLN A 233 9.24 8.48 -8.72
CA GLN A 233 9.17 8.98 -10.10
C GLN A 233 8.70 7.92 -11.11
N GLN A 234 7.77 7.04 -10.68
CA GLN A 234 7.22 5.94 -11.48
C GLN A 234 5.71 6.10 -11.79
N PRO A 235 5.27 7.26 -12.32
CA PRO A 235 3.84 7.57 -12.50
C PRO A 235 3.15 6.67 -13.54
N GLY A 236 3.87 6.20 -14.56
CA GLY A 236 3.34 5.30 -15.57
C GLY A 236 2.96 3.94 -14.96
N ILE A 237 3.84 3.38 -14.13
CA ILE A 237 3.60 2.12 -13.42
C ILE A 237 2.48 2.32 -12.38
N ALA A 238 2.54 3.38 -11.59
CA ALA A 238 1.53 3.71 -10.59
C ALA A 238 0.12 3.79 -11.20
N ARG A 239 0.00 4.31 -12.41
CA ARG A 239 -1.28 4.40 -13.12
C ARG A 239 -1.72 3.08 -13.75
N ASN A 240 -0.83 2.40 -14.47
CA ASN A 240 -1.19 1.26 -15.33
C ASN A 240 -1.18 -0.07 -14.57
N ASN A 241 -0.23 -0.26 -13.66
CA ASN A 241 0.00 -1.51 -12.93
C ASN A 241 -0.19 -1.35 -11.42
N LYS A 242 -1.19 -0.58 -10.99
CA LYS A 242 -1.44 -0.25 -9.58
C LYS A 242 -1.55 -1.48 -8.66
N ALA A 243 -2.06 -2.61 -9.16
CA ALA A 243 -2.14 -3.83 -8.38
C ALA A 243 -0.76 -4.36 -7.96
N THR A 244 0.29 -4.12 -8.76
CA THR A 244 1.65 -4.56 -8.43
C THR A 244 2.26 -3.79 -7.26
N LEU A 245 1.74 -2.60 -6.94
CA LEU A 245 2.21 -1.81 -5.79
C LEU A 245 1.93 -2.49 -4.44
N THR A 246 0.97 -3.40 -4.43
CA THR A 246 0.57 -4.16 -3.23
C THR A 246 0.90 -5.65 -3.33
N SER A 247 1.09 -6.20 -4.55
CA SER A 247 1.36 -7.63 -4.75
C SER A 247 2.85 -7.97 -4.92
N ASP A 248 3.65 -7.00 -5.32
CA ASP A 248 5.10 -7.14 -5.46
C ASP A 248 5.76 -6.70 -4.16
N GLU A 249 6.42 -7.62 -3.45
CA GLU A 249 6.97 -7.37 -2.11
C GLU A 249 8.08 -6.29 -2.11
N GLU A 250 8.82 -6.15 -3.20
CA GLU A 250 9.82 -5.09 -3.33
C GLU A 250 9.16 -3.70 -3.36
N LYS A 251 8.12 -3.53 -4.21
CA LYS A 251 7.36 -2.28 -4.28
C LYS A 251 6.60 -2.00 -2.98
N TYR A 252 5.99 -3.03 -2.40
CA TYR A 252 5.34 -2.93 -1.10
C TYR A 252 6.30 -2.41 -0.03
N THR A 253 7.50 -2.98 0.03
CA THR A 253 8.55 -2.58 0.98
C THR A 253 8.97 -1.12 0.76
N LEU A 254 9.21 -0.71 -0.48
CA LEU A 254 9.54 0.68 -0.80
C LEU A 254 8.45 1.66 -0.35
N ILE A 255 7.18 1.30 -0.54
CA ILE A 255 6.05 2.19 -0.30
C ILE A 255 5.62 2.20 1.17
N PHE A 256 5.49 1.04 1.81
CA PHE A 256 4.82 0.93 3.10
C PHE A 256 5.75 0.64 4.29
N LYS A 257 6.96 0.11 4.06
CA LYS A 257 7.93 -0.11 5.15
C LYS A 257 8.84 1.10 5.41
N LYS A 258 8.74 2.15 4.57
CA LYS A 258 9.34 3.47 4.88
C LYS A 258 8.33 4.34 5.62
N VAL A 259 8.84 5.19 6.49
CA VAL A 259 8.02 6.17 7.22
C VAL A 259 8.02 7.47 6.45
N TYR A 260 6.85 7.91 6.02
CA TYR A 260 6.63 9.22 5.39
C TYR A 260 6.01 10.17 6.41
N SER A 261 6.31 11.46 6.32
CA SER A 261 5.64 12.43 7.19
C SER A 261 4.14 12.48 6.88
N THR A 262 3.35 12.72 7.90
CA THR A 262 1.90 12.89 7.74
C THR A 262 1.58 14.10 6.89
N ASP A 263 2.35 15.20 7.03
CA ASP A 263 2.22 16.41 6.21
C ASP A 263 2.37 16.10 4.71
N LEU A 264 3.37 15.29 4.32
CA LEU A 264 3.56 14.87 2.93
C LEU A 264 2.34 14.10 2.40
N LEU A 265 1.84 13.15 3.17
CA LEU A 265 0.69 12.33 2.76
C LEU A 265 -0.57 13.20 2.61
N VAL A 266 -0.79 14.13 3.52
CA VAL A 266 -1.93 15.06 3.49
C VAL A 266 -1.81 16.03 2.30
N ASP A 267 -0.62 16.56 2.01
CA ASP A 267 -0.38 17.43 0.87
C ASP A 267 -0.67 16.71 -0.46
N LEU A 268 -0.27 15.45 -0.58
CA LEU A 268 -0.59 14.62 -1.76
C LEU A 268 -2.11 14.41 -1.92
N LEU A 269 -2.84 14.24 -0.84
CA LEU A 269 -4.30 14.08 -0.86
C LEU A 269 -5.01 15.41 -1.21
N LYS A 270 -4.54 16.54 -0.68
CA LYS A 270 -5.04 17.87 -1.04
C LYS A 270 -4.74 18.17 -2.51
N MET A 271 -3.51 17.92 -2.96
CA MET A 271 -3.11 18.01 -4.36
C MET A 271 -4.07 17.26 -5.28
N LYS A 272 -4.34 15.99 -4.99
CA LYS A 272 -5.29 15.17 -5.75
C LYS A 272 -6.67 15.82 -5.84
N THR A 273 -7.14 16.38 -4.73
CA THR A 273 -8.44 17.04 -4.64
C THR A 273 -8.48 18.29 -5.51
N PHE A 274 -7.49 19.18 -5.39
CA PHE A 274 -7.41 20.38 -6.20
C PHE A 274 -7.16 20.10 -7.67
N TYR A 275 -6.41 19.05 -8.00
CA TYR A 275 -6.22 18.61 -9.38
C TYR A 275 -7.55 18.16 -10.03
N LYS A 276 -8.38 17.43 -9.32
CA LYS A 276 -9.74 17.07 -9.79
C LYS A 276 -10.62 18.31 -10.03
N LEU A 277 -10.49 19.34 -9.18
CA LEU A 277 -11.21 20.60 -9.37
C LEU A 277 -10.67 21.38 -10.57
N TRP A 278 -9.35 21.37 -10.78
CA TRP A 278 -8.72 21.98 -11.95
C TRP A 278 -9.17 21.30 -13.25
N ILE A 279 -9.23 19.97 -13.31
CA ILE A 279 -9.78 19.24 -14.47
C ILE A 279 -11.24 19.68 -14.74
N LYS A 280 -12.06 19.76 -13.71
CA LYS A 280 -13.46 20.18 -13.87
C LYS A 280 -13.56 21.60 -14.44
N LYS A 281 -12.68 22.50 -14.02
CA LYS A 281 -12.61 23.86 -14.60
C LYS A 281 -12.25 23.79 -16.09
N ILE A 282 -11.18 23.08 -16.46
CA ILE A 282 -10.78 22.92 -17.87
C ILE A 282 -11.92 22.34 -18.71
N GLN A 283 -12.60 21.31 -18.22
CA GLN A 283 -13.71 20.68 -18.94
C GLN A 283 -14.87 21.65 -19.17
N LYS A 284 -15.20 22.45 -18.15
CA LYS A 284 -16.27 23.47 -18.27
C LYS A 284 -15.89 24.58 -19.24
N ASP A 285 -14.64 25.02 -19.22
CA ASP A 285 -14.15 26.06 -20.12
C ASP A 285 -14.09 25.57 -21.59
N ASN A 286 -14.16 24.24 -21.82
CA ASN A 286 -14.01 23.59 -23.13
C ASN A 286 -15.29 22.88 -23.63
N GLU A 287 -16.45 23.14 -23.04
CA GLU A 287 -17.73 22.49 -23.45
C GLU A 287 -18.13 22.77 -24.91
N ASP A 288 -17.61 23.83 -25.52
CA ASP A 288 -17.96 24.28 -26.88
C ASP A 288 -16.91 23.91 -27.97
N LEU A 289 -15.83 23.20 -27.65
CA LEU A 289 -14.74 22.91 -28.58
C LEU A 289 -14.99 21.65 -29.43
N SER A 290 -14.83 21.77 -30.75
CA SER A 290 -15.16 20.71 -31.72
C SER A 290 -13.96 20.02 -32.41
N SER A 291 -12.73 20.48 -32.20
CA SER A 291 -11.52 19.95 -32.88
C SER A 291 -10.55 19.26 -31.91
N GLU A 292 -10.05 18.06 -32.28
CA GLU A 292 -9.10 17.27 -31.47
C GLU A 292 -7.70 17.90 -31.37
N ASP A 293 -7.32 18.75 -32.31
CA ASP A 293 -5.97 19.35 -32.40
C ASP A 293 -5.91 20.76 -31.81
N GLU A 294 -7.01 21.28 -31.25
CA GLU A 294 -6.98 22.55 -30.57
C GLU A 294 -6.19 22.48 -29.26
N PRO A 295 -5.41 23.53 -28.90
CA PRO A 295 -4.59 23.55 -27.68
C PRO A 295 -5.38 23.21 -26.41
N ASP A 296 -6.62 23.63 -26.32
CA ASP A 296 -7.49 23.39 -25.17
C ASP A 296 -8.00 21.95 -25.12
N THR A 297 -8.25 21.32 -26.26
CA THR A 297 -8.58 19.89 -26.34
C THR A 297 -7.39 19.02 -25.91
N ILE A 298 -6.18 19.36 -26.36
CA ILE A 298 -4.95 18.70 -25.92
C ILE A 298 -4.77 18.82 -24.41
N LYS A 299 -5.00 20.04 -23.87
CA LYS A 299 -4.92 20.30 -22.42
C LYS A 299 -5.93 19.46 -21.63
N ALA A 300 -7.18 19.45 -22.06
CA ALA A 300 -8.23 18.65 -21.42
C ALA A 300 -7.91 17.14 -21.45
N GLY A 301 -7.42 16.65 -22.59
CA GLY A 301 -7.01 15.25 -22.77
C GLY A 301 -5.84 14.85 -21.88
N LEU A 302 -4.77 15.67 -21.85
CA LEU A 302 -3.61 15.45 -21.00
C LEU A 302 -3.95 15.57 -19.51
N ALA A 303 -4.70 16.60 -19.09
CA ALA A 303 -5.10 16.81 -17.71
C ALA A 303 -5.99 15.65 -17.19
N LYS A 304 -7.01 15.24 -17.96
CA LYS A 304 -7.91 14.14 -17.58
C LYS A 304 -7.15 12.83 -17.30
N ASN A 305 -6.09 12.57 -18.02
CA ASN A 305 -5.34 11.32 -17.95
C ASN A 305 -4.04 11.42 -17.13
N GLY A 306 -3.56 12.61 -16.77
CA GLY A 306 -2.21 12.87 -16.33
C GLY A 306 -1.99 13.10 -14.84
N MET A 307 -2.94 12.76 -13.97
CA MET A 307 -2.81 13.04 -12.53
C MET A 307 -1.52 12.48 -11.94
N MET A 308 -1.16 11.22 -12.24
CA MET A 308 0.08 10.62 -11.70
C MET A 308 1.35 11.30 -12.27
N PHE A 309 1.31 11.74 -13.53
CA PHE A 309 2.41 12.54 -14.11
C PHE A 309 2.54 13.86 -13.38
N MET A 310 1.44 14.56 -13.09
CA MET A 310 1.47 15.80 -12.32
C MET A 310 2.01 15.59 -10.90
N VAL A 311 1.62 14.49 -10.24
CA VAL A 311 2.18 14.10 -8.92
C VAL A 311 3.70 13.93 -9.00
N ALA A 312 4.20 13.25 -10.02
CA ALA A 312 5.63 13.05 -10.21
C ALA A 312 6.36 14.37 -10.55
N ILE A 313 5.77 15.22 -11.38
CA ILE A 313 6.29 16.56 -11.70
C ILE A 313 6.40 17.39 -10.42
N LEU A 314 5.38 17.39 -9.56
CA LEU A 314 5.44 18.09 -8.27
C LEU A 314 6.53 17.54 -7.37
N GLY A 315 6.74 16.24 -7.35
CA GLY A 315 7.86 15.63 -6.62
C GLY A 315 9.21 16.13 -7.12
N MET A 316 9.39 16.22 -8.42
CA MET A 316 10.61 16.73 -9.04
C MET A 316 10.85 18.20 -8.72
N ILE A 317 9.87 19.08 -8.96
CA ILE A 317 10.07 20.54 -8.74
C ILE A 317 10.18 20.88 -7.26
N SER A 318 9.55 20.13 -6.35
CA SER A 318 9.74 20.30 -4.92
C SER A 318 11.19 20.06 -4.52
N LYS A 319 11.82 19.02 -5.05
CA LYS A 319 13.25 18.74 -4.80
C LYS A 319 14.15 19.84 -5.33
N ILE A 320 13.84 20.38 -6.52
CA ILE A 320 14.57 21.53 -7.07
C ILE A 320 14.42 22.76 -6.16
N ALA A 321 13.23 22.97 -5.57
CA ALA A 321 13.00 24.07 -4.65
C ALA A 321 13.74 23.91 -3.31
N TYR A 322 13.90 22.68 -2.83
CA TYR A 322 14.57 22.41 -1.54
C TYR A 322 16.09 22.48 -1.60
N HIS A 323 16.69 22.16 -2.74
CA HIS A 323 18.14 21.99 -2.87
C HIS A 323 18.65 22.87 -4.02
N GLU A 324 19.18 24.06 -3.70
CA GLU A 324 19.80 24.95 -4.68
C GLU A 324 20.91 24.24 -5.47
N ASP A 325 21.66 23.34 -4.83
CA ASP A 325 22.73 22.56 -5.45
C ASP A 325 22.26 21.33 -6.21
N TYR A 326 20.96 21.01 -6.17
CA TYR A 326 20.43 19.78 -6.77
C TYR A 326 20.71 19.73 -8.29
N LEU A 327 20.48 20.82 -8.99
CA LEU A 327 20.72 20.93 -10.44
C LEU A 327 22.21 20.83 -10.80
N ASN A 328 23.09 21.33 -9.93
CA ASN A 328 24.55 21.31 -10.14
C ASN A 328 25.15 19.91 -9.98
N ASN A 329 24.48 19.04 -9.20
CA ASN A 329 24.94 17.71 -8.88
C ASN A 329 24.20 16.60 -9.65
N LEU A 330 23.34 16.96 -10.62
CA LEU A 330 22.62 15.99 -11.43
C LEU A 330 23.56 15.32 -12.43
N ASN A 331 23.71 14.00 -12.30
CA ASN A 331 24.24 13.20 -13.39
C ASN A 331 23.14 12.93 -14.41
N LEU A 332 23.15 13.70 -15.51
CA LEU A 332 22.15 13.59 -16.58
C LEU A 332 22.40 12.40 -17.53
N GLU A 333 23.48 11.64 -17.33
CA GLU A 333 23.87 10.55 -18.22
C GLU A 333 23.00 9.28 -18.05
N SER A 334 22.31 9.12 -16.92
CA SER A 334 21.37 8.01 -16.76
C SER A 334 20.08 8.42 -16.04
N THR A 335 18.95 8.01 -16.58
CA THR A 335 17.63 8.21 -15.97
C THR A 335 17.51 7.46 -14.63
N GLU A 336 18.19 6.32 -14.48
CA GLU A 336 18.24 5.54 -13.23
C GLU A 336 19.00 6.29 -12.12
N GLY A 337 20.15 6.88 -12.40
CA GLY A 337 20.91 7.67 -11.44
C GLY A 337 20.16 8.92 -10.97
N MET A 338 19.33 9.53 -11.83
CA MET A 338 18.41 10.60 -11.46
C MET A 338 17.30 10.11 -10.51
N MET A 339 16.74 8.95 -10.79
CA MET A 339 15.65 8.35 -9.97
C MET A 339 16.12 7.92 -8.58
N ASP A 340 17.29 7.33 -8.45
CA ASP A 340 17.86 6.93 -7.15
C ASP A 340 18.12 8.16 -6.27
N ARG A 341 18.56 9.27 -6.84
CA ARG A 341 18.72 10.53 -6.10
C ARG A 341 17.38 11.12 -5.65
N PHE A 342 16.33 10.98 -6.44
CA PHE A 342 14.98 11.38 -6.05
C PHE A 342 14.44 10.58 -4.86
N SER A 343 14.80 9.31 -4.70
CA SER A 343 14.32 8.46 -3.61
C SER A 343 14.92 8.78 -2.24
N GLN A 344 15.98 9.58 -2.17
CA GLN A 344 16.73 9.89 -0.95
C GLN A 344 16.27 11.15 -0.23
N TYR A 345 15.51 12.03 -0.89
CA TYR A 345 15.14 13.34 -0.37
C TYR A 345 13.67 13.42 -0.01
N ASP A 346 13.39 14.04 1.11
CA ASP A 346 12.12 14.65 1.51
C ASP A 346 10.89 13.77 1.68
N ILE A 347 11.02 12.76 2.49
CA ILE A 347 9.88 12.06 3.04
C ILE A 347 9.52 12.55 4.46
N GLY A 348 10.32 13.48 5.00
CA GLY A 348 10.22 13.97 6.39
C GLY A 348 9.27 15.15 6.62
N HIS A 349 8.81 15.83 5.57
CA HIS A 349 7.93 17.01 5.67
C HIS A 349 6.96 17.15 4.49
N GLY A 350 5.97 18.02 4.62
CA GLY A 350 5.08 18.41 3.53
C GLY A 350 5.82 19.24 2.46
N PHE A 351 5.33 19.19 1.21
CA PHE A 351 5.94 19.94 0.10
C PHE A 351 5.23 21.25 -0.21
N ILE A 352 4.13 21.54 0.45
CA ILE A 352 3.38 22.79 0.32
C ILE A 352 3.54 23.63 1.58
N ARG A 353 3.67 24.93 1.41
CA ARG A 353 3.63 25.89 2.52
C ARG A 353 2.31 25.72 3.28
N LYS A 354 2.39 25.64 4.62
CA LYS A 354 1.20 25.37 5.48
C LYS A 354 0.08 26.39 5.28
N ASP A 355 0.43 27.68 5.10
CA ASP A 355 -0.50 28.77 4.81
C ASP A 355 -1.15 28.69 3.43
N LYS A 356 -0.58 27.91 2.51
CA LYS A 356 -1.02 27.73 1.12
C LYS A 356 -1.71 26.40 0.84
N SER A 357 -1.73 25.49 1.79
CA SER A 357 -2.21 24.11 1.57
C SER A 357 -3.67 24.02 1.10
N LEU A 358 -4.51 25.03 1.43
CA LEU A 358 -5.91 25.14 1.00
C LEU A 358 -6.16 26.26 -0.03
N ASP A 359 -5.11 26.92 -0.53
CA ASP A 359 -5.22 27.96 -1.56
C ASP A 359 -5.53 27.37 -2.93
N LYS A 360 -6.82 27.31 -3.25
CA LYS A 360 -7.31 26.76 -4.54
C LYS A 360 -6.68 27.43 -5.76
N MET A 361 -6.54 28.75 -5.74
CA MET A 361 -6.00 29.47 -6.89
C MET A 361 -4.50 29.26 -7.01
N GLY A 362 -3.80 29.22 -5.88
CA GLY A 362 -2.37 28.86 -5.86
C GLY A 362 -2.14 27.47 -6.46
N TRP A 363 -2.93 26.47 -6.10
CA TRP A 363 -2.87 25.15 -6.72
C TRP A 363 -3.12 25.19 -8.22
N PHE A 364 -4.12 25.94 -8.68
CA PHE A 364 -4.44 26.04 -10.10
C PHE A 364 -3.30 26.69 -10.88
N ASN A 365 -2.72 27.77 -10.37
CA ASN A 365 -1.58 28.44 -10.99
C ASN A 365 -0.35 27.52 -11.06
N LEU A 366 -0.09 26.74 -10.01
CA LEU A 366 0.99 25.77 -10.00
C LEU A 366 0.76 24.66 -11.05
N PHE A 367 -0.45 24.10 -11.16
CA PHE A 367 -0.77 23.09 -12.18
C PHE A 367 -0.67 23.67 -13.60
N GLU A 368 -1.10 24.92 -13.83
CA GLU A 368 -0.96 25.59 -15.14
C GLU A 368 0.51 25.75 -15.52
N ALA A 369 1.32 26.23 -14.60
CA ALA A 369 2.75 26.42 -14.85
C ALA A 369 3.46 25.07 -15.12
N CYS A 370 3.17 24.04 -14.32
CA CYS A 370 3.69 22.69 -14.53
C CYS A 370 3.21 22.10 -15.87
N TYR A 371 1.94 22.27 -16.20
CA TYR A 371 1.39 21.82 -17.48
C TYR A 371 2.13 22.46 -18.65
N LYS A 372 2.17 23.79 -18.67
CA LYS A 372 2.75 24.59 -19.78
C LYS A 372 4.25 24.35 -19.97
N HIS A 373 5.02 24.39 -18.89
CA HIS A 373 6.47 24.37 -18.95
C HIS A 373 7.12 23.00 -18.90
N ILE A 374 6.39 21.99 -18.43
CA ILE A 374 6.92 20.63 -18.26
C ILE A 374 6.10 19.60 -19.05
N TYR A 375 4.82 19.46 -18.71
CA TYR A 375 4.01 18.36 -19.19
C TYR A 375 3.71 18.44 -20.70
N LEU A 376 3.20 19.60 -21.16
CA LEU A 376 2.91 19.85 -22.57
C LEU A 376 4.18 19.79 -23.43
N ARG A 377 5.29 20.32 -22.93
CA ARG A 377 6.58 20.26 -23.64
C ARG A 377 7.04 18.81 -23.84
N GLY A 378 6.91 17.96 -22.80
CA GLY A 378 7.23 16.55 -22.92
C GLY A 378 6.34 15.81 -23.94
N TYR A 379 5.04 16.12 -23.96
CA TYR A 379 4.14 15.57 -24.96
C TYR A 379 4.49 16.02 -26.39
N ASN A 380 4.77 17.32 -26.59
CA ASN A 380 5.15 17.88 -27.88
C ASN A 380 6.48 17.31 -28.38
N GLN A 381 7.45 17.08 -27.48
CA GLN A 381 8.70 16.41 -27.84
C GLN A 381 8.45 14.98 -28.33
N LEU A 382 7.61 14.20 -27.63
CA LEU A 382 7.23 12.88 -28.12
C LEU A 382 6.58 12.96 -29.53
N LYS A 383 5.67 13.91 -29.73
CA LYS A 383 4.99 14.12 -31.04
C LYS A 383 5.99 14.49 -32.15
N SER A 384 7.05 15.25 -31.84
CA SER A 384 8.09 15.57 -32.85
C SER A 384 8.87 14.34 -33.30
N PHE A 385 9.13 13.38 -32.41
CA PHE A 385 9.78 12.12 -32.76
C PHE A 385 8.82 11.07 -33.35
N LYS A 386 7.55 11.14 -32.97
CA LYS A 386 6.50 10.20 -33.37
C LYS A 386 5.24 10.97 -33.80
N PRO A 387 5.21 11.58 -35.00
CA PRO A 387 4.09 12.43 -35.43
C PRO A 387 2.73 11.73 -35.39
N ASN A 388 2.68 10.44 -35.69
CA ASN A 388 1.47 9.63 -35.67
C ASN A 388 1.10 9.08 -34.29
N TYR A 389 1.81 9.47 -33.23
CA TYR A 389 1.48 9.03 -31.88
C TYR A 389 0.11 9.56 -31.47
N SER A 390 -0.79 8.67 -31.07
CA SER A 390 -2.16 9.02 -30.68
C SER A 390 -2.48 8.53 -29.27
N GLY A 391 -3.36 9.28 -28.61
CA GLY A 391 -3.95 8.92 -27.33
C GLY A 391 -3.23 9.42 -26.10
N TYR A 392 -3.82 10.43 -25.46
CA TYR A 392 -3.34 11.02 -24.19
C TYR A 392 -3.25 9.98 -23.07
N SER A 393 -4.15 8.98 -23.08
CA SER A 393 -4.14 7.89 -22.11
C SER A 393 -2.89 7.00 -22.29
N ASN A 394 -2.47 6.72 -23.52
CA ASN A 394 -1.29 5.92 -23.80
C ASN A 394 0.00 6.65 -23.41
N PHE A 395 0.04 7.98 -23.62
CA PHE A 395 1.15 8.80 -23.18
C PHE A 395 1.39 8.64 -21.66
N THR A 396 0.36 8.75 -20.87
CA THR A 396 0.44 8.76 -19.41
C THR A 396 0.45 7.38 -18.73
N LYS A 397 0.25 6.30 -19.49
CA LYS A 397 0.41 4.92 -18.99
C LYS A 397 1.83 4.38 -19.12
N THR A 398 2.64 4.99 -19.97
CA THR A 398 3.96 4.48 -20.35
C THR A 398 5.04 5.16 -19.52
N GLN A 399 5.74 4.39 -18.68
CA GLN A 399 6.78 4.93 -17.80
C GLN A 399 7.93 5.58 -18.59
N SER A 400 8.38 4.99 -19.69
CA SER A 400 9.43 5.56 -20.53
C SER A 400 9.04 6.90 -21.15
N ASN A 401 7.75 7.17 -21.40
CA ASN A 401 7.31 8.49 -21.85
C ASN A 401 7.53 9.55 -20.77
N TYR A 402 7.25 9.23 -19.52
CA TYR A 402 7.57 10.12 -18.40
C TYR A 402 9.07 10.34 -18.29
N SER A 403 9.85 9.28 -18.19
CA SER A 403 11.29 9.34 -17.93
C SER A 403 12.03 10.08 -19.05
N SER A 404 11.76 9.75 -20.32
CA SER A 404 12.53 10.28 -21.45
C SER A 404 12.04 11.63 -21.95
N TYR A 405 10.73 11.85 -22.01
CA TYR A 405 10.17 13.06 -22.62
C TYR A 405 9.75 14.12 -21.62
N VAL A 406 9.33 13.73 -20.41
CA VAL A 406 8.93 14.72 -19.39
C VAL A 406 10.09 15.03 -18.46
N LEU A 407 10.59 14.03 -17.73
CA LEU A 407 11.62 14.22 -16.71
C LEU A 407 12.97 14.65 -17.31
N ALA A 408 13.57 13.83 -18.17
CA ALA A 408 14.89 14.11 -18.74
C ALA A 408 14.91 15.39 -19.57
N ASN A 409 13.86 15.64 -20.37
CA ASN A 409 13.74 16.85 -21.16
C ASN A 409 13.69 18.11 -20.28
N PHE A 410 12.88 18.09 -19.22
CA PHE A 410 12.77 19.23 -18.31
C PHE A 410 14.08 19.49 -17.57
N LEU A 411 14.71 18.47 -17.03
CA LEU A 411 15.98 18.59 -16.31
C LEU A 411 17.10 19.14 -17.22
N TYR A 412 17.17 18.66 -18.46
CA TYR A 412 18.10 19.21 -19.47
C TYR A 412 17.84 20.68 -19.72
N GLN A 413 16.58 21.09 -19.94
CA GLN A 413 16.21 22.47 -20.19
C GLN A 413 16.55 23.37 -19.02
N VAL A 414 16.27 22.93 -17.79
CA VAL A 414 16.56 23.75 -16.59
C VAL A 414 18.06 23.85 -16.36
N SER A 415 18.83 22.80 -16.61
CA SER A 415 20.29 22.82 -16.53
C SER A 415 20.91 23.81 -17.55
N ALA A 416 20.34 23.87 -18.78
CA ALA A 416 20.87 24.73 -19.85
C ALA A 416 20.41 26.19 -19.77
N TYR A 417 19.18 26.44 -19.34
CA TYR A 417 18.50 27.74 -19.45
C TYR A 417 17.92 28.27 -18.15
N GLY A 418 17.99 27.53 -17.05
CA GLY A 418 17.35 27.84 -15.79
C GLY A 418 15.83 27.58 -15.77
N LEU A 419 15.23 27.84 -14.64
CA LEU A 419 13.76 27.68 -14.46
C LEU A 419 13.02 28.81 -15.21
N PRO A 420 11.96 28.48 -16.00
CA PRO A 420 11.08 29.50 -16.56
C PRO A 420 10.48 30.38 -15.46
N LYS A 421 10.44 31.69 -15.67
CA LYS A 421 10.00 32.68 -14.66
C LYS A 421 8.61 32.34 -14.11
N GLU A 422 7.62 32.09 -14.97
CA GLU A 422 6.25 31.75 -14.57
C GLU A 422 6.19 30.51 -13.68
N LEU A 423 7.01 29.48 -13.99
CA LEU A 423 7.11 28.27 -13.16
C LEU A 423 7.78 28.58 -11.83
N LYS A 424 8.85 29.33 -11.82
CA LYS A 424 9.55 29.77 -10.62
C LYS A 424 8.63 30.56 -9.69
N ASP A 425 7.93 31.57 -10.22
CA ASP A 425 6.97 32.37 -9.44
C ASP A 425 5.86 31.51 -8.81
N ALA A 426 5.35 30.52 -9.53
CA ALA A 426 4.36 29.58 -9.01
C ALA A 426 4.93 28.66 -7.93
N MET A 427 6.16 28.16 -8.12
CA MET A 427 6.88 27.37 -7.12
C MET A 427 7.12 28.17 -5.84
N ASP A 428 7.68 29.36 -5.94
CA ASP A 428 8.00 30.24 -4.81
C ASP A 428 6.74 30.62 -4.00
N SER A 429 5.60 30.74 -4.68
CA SER A 429 4.31 31.02 -4.03
C SER A 429 3.75 29.85 -3.23
N MET A 430 3.96 28.62 -3.69
CA MET A 430 3.23 27.45 -3.18
C MET A 430 4.13 26.46 -2.43
N LEU A 431 5.34 26.24 -2.93
CA LEU A 431 6.18 25.18 -2.40
C LEU A 431 6.86 25.61 -1.09
N TYR A 432 7.03 24.63 -0.22
CA TYR A 432 7.80 24.82 0.99
C TYR A 432 9.28 24.93 0.62
N VAL A 433 9.98 25.89 1.18
CA VAL A 433 11.43 26.07 1.06
C VAL A 433 12.02 25.91 2.46
N LEU A 434 13.00 25.02 2.59
CA LEU A 434 13.71 24.81 3.85
C LEU A 434 14.45 26.09 4.26
N SER A 435 14.16 26.61 5.46
CA SER A 435 15.00 27.64 6.07
C SER A 435 16.36 27.04 6.46
N ASP A 436 17.40 27.88 6.58
CA ASP A 436 18.72 27.40 7.02
C ASP A 436 18.69 26.79 8.44
N GLU A 437 17.74 27.21 9.26
CA GLU A 437 17.48 26.65 10.58
C GLU A 437 16.83 25.25 10.50
N ASP A 438 16.00 25.02 9.49
CA ASP A 438 15.33 23.74 9.26
C ASP A 438 16.26 22.72 8.57
N LYS A 439 17.24 23.16 7.76
CA LYS A 439 18.27 22.29 7.17
C LYS A 439 19.08 21.54 8.23
N GLY A 440 19.32 22.17 9.39
CA GLY A 440 19.97 21.53 10.53
C GLY A 440 19.09 20.46 11.20
N LYS A 441 17.79 20.74 11.36
CA LYS A 441 16.81 19.81 11.95
C LYS A 441 16.47 18.66 11.01
N ASP A 442 16.47 18.91 9.70
CA ASP A 442 16.19 17.91 8.66
C ASP A 442 17.26 16.82 8.63
N ASN A 443 18.52 17.18 8.89
CA ASN A 443 19.59 16.19 9.05
C ASN A 443 19.38 15.26 10.26
N GLU A 444 18.73 15.71 11.34
CA GLU A 444 18.36 14.88 12.47
C GLU A 444 17.11 14.03 12.19
N LEU A 445 16.12 14.60 11.50
CA LEU A 445 14.93 13.88 11.04
C LEU A 445 15.29 12.83 9.99
N LEU A 446 16.14 13.14 9.04
CA LEU A 446 16.67 12.19 8.05
C LEU A 446 17.41 11.04 8.75
N LYS A 447 18.23 11.30 9.77
CA LYS A 447 18.87 10.26 10.58
C LYS A 447 17.84 9.37 11.30
N LYS A 448 16.71 9.92 11.72
CA LYS A 448 15.62 9.20 12.40
C LYS A 448 14.77 8.36 11.44
N TYR A 449 14.58 8.83 10.20
CA TYR A 449 13.73 8.20 9.18
C TYR A 449 14.51 7.42 8.12
N VAL A 450 15.80 7.70 7.94
CA VAL A 450 16.69 6.89 7.09
C VAL A 450 16.91 5.55 7.80
N ASN A 451 16.33 4.51 7.23
CA ASN A 451 16.57 3.15 7.68
C ASN A 451 18.10 2.90 7.62
N PRO A 452 18.76 2.44 8.71
CA PRO A 452 20.20 2.15 8.70
C PRO A 452 20.67 1.32 7.50
N THR A 453 19.75 0.54 6.93
CA THR A 453 19.97 -0.32 5.76
C THR A 453 20.12 0.45 4.44
N THR A 454 19.46 1.60 4.30
CA THR A 454 19.62 2.44 3.10
C THR A 454 21.01 3.09 3.10
N ASN A 455 21.52 3.46 4.28
CA ASN A 455 22.88 3.99 4.42
C ASN A 455 23.97 2.95 4.12
N TYR A 456 23.72 1.68 4.41
CA TYR A 456 24.66 0.61 4.07
C TYR A 456 24.79 0.41 2.55
N LEU A 457 23.66 0.39 1.83
CA LEU A 457 23.67 0.29 0.35
C LEU A 457 24.28 1.52 -0.33
N ILE A 458 24.20 2.69 0.30
CA ILE A 458 24.76 3.95 -0.22
C ILE A 458 26.24 4.09 0.12
N SER A 459 26.69 3.53 1.25
CA SER A 459 28.08 3.59 1.70
C SER A 459 28.94 2.42 1.23
N ALA A 460 28.34 1.30 0.83
CA ALA A 460 29.05 0.16 0.28
C ALA A 460 29.36 0.39 -1.19
N GLU A 461 30.61 0.64 -1.54
CA GLU A 461 31.04 0.67 -2.94
C GLU A 461 30.78 -0.71 -3.59
N PRO A 462 30.21 -0.74 -4.80
CA PRO A 462 30.12 -1.99 -5.55
C PRO A 462 31.51 -2.58 -5.77
N LEU A 463 31.59 -3.91 -5.67
CA LEU A 463 32.81 -4.63 -6.04
C LEU A 463 33.17 -4.40 -7.51
N SER A 464 34.42 -4.64 -7.90
CA SER A 464 34.82 -4.63 -9.30
C SER A 464 33.95 -5.61 -10.10
N GLN A 465 33.70 -5.30 -11.37
CA GLN A 465 32.84 -6.14 -12.22
C GLN A 465 33.38 -7.59 -12.30
N ALA A 466 34.70 -7.74 -12.42
CA ALA A 466 35.34 -9.05 -12.50
C ALA A 466 35.15 -9.89 -11.23
N LEU A 467 35.29 -9.29 -10.05
CA LEU A 467 35.04 -9.97 -8.77
C LEU A 467 33.55 -10.29 -8.57
N SER A 468 32.65 -9.37 -8.97
CA SER A 468 31.20 -9.59 -8.93
C SER A 468 30.77 -10.74 -9.84
N ASP A 469 31.36 -10.87 -11.01
CA ASP A 469 31.08 -11.95 -11.95
C ASP A 469 31.55 -13.30 -11.40
N ASP A 470 32.74 -13.37 -10.78
CA ASP A 470 33.25 -14.60 -10.14
C ASP A 470 32.38 -15.01 -8.95
N ILE A 471 31.98 -14.07 -8.09
CA ILE A 471 31.03 -14.33 -7.00
C ILE A 471 29.70 -14.84 -7.55
N SER A 472 29.16 -14.23 -8.62
CA SER A 472 27.92 -14.66 -9.24
C SER A 472 28.01 -16.10 -9.73
N GLN A 473 29.13 -16.47 -10.33
CA GLN A 473 29.37 -17.84 -10.81
C GLN A 473 29.42 -18.84 -9.64
N LYS A 474 30.10 -18.52 -8.54
CA LYS A 474 30.18 -19.39 -7.35
C LYS A 474 28.82 -19.55 -6.65
N LEU A 475 28.05 -18.50 -6.56
CA LEU A 475 26.68 -18.53 -6.03
C LEU A 475 25.74 -19.35 -6.93
N TYR A 476 25.90 -19.26 -8.26
CA TYR A 476 25.14 -20.08 -9.21
C TYR A 476 25.45 -21.57 -9.05
N GLU A 477 26.72 -21.93 -8.89
CA GLU A 477 27.16 -23.31 -8.65
C GLU A 477 26.61 -23.85 -7.31
N TYR A 478 26.67 -23.03 -6.26
CA TYR A 478 26.09 -23.37 -4.96
C TYR A 478 24.58 -23.61 -5.05
N ARG A 479 23.84 -22.67 -5.67
CA ARG A 479 22.39 -22.80 -5.88
C ARG A 479 22.04 -24.07 -6.65
N THR A 480 22.83 -24.41 -7.68
CA THR A 480 22.62 -25.61 -8.49
C THR A 480 22.84 -26.88 -7.67
N ARG A 481 23.85 -26.89 -6.76
CA ARG A 481 24.07 -28.01 -5.83
C ARG A 481 22.92 -28.16 -4.85
N GLN A 482 22.44 -27.06 -4.27
CA GLN A 482 21.30 -27.08 -3.33
C GLN A 482 20.01 -27.52 -4.01
N PHE A 483 19.72 -27.05 -5.23
CA PHE A 483 18.60 -27.50 -6.04
C PHE A 483 18.59 -29.05 -6.21
N LYS A 484 19.74 -29.63 -6.61
CA LYS A 484 19.87 -31.09 -6.77
C LYS A 484 19.73 -31.85 -5.45
N LYS A 485 20.28 -31.30 -4.36
CA LYS A 485 20.29 -31.95 -3.04
C LYS A 485 18.91 -31.93 -2.37
N ARG A 486 18.16 -30.83 -2.49
CA ARG A 486 16.91 -30.60 -1.77
C ARG A 486 15.65 -30.86 -2.61
N HIS A 487 15.78 -31.11 -3.93
CA HIS A 487 14.68 -31.31 -4.86
C HIS A 487 13.64 -30.17 -4.86
N ILE A 488 14.06 -28.94 -4.58
CA ILE A 488 13.27 -27.71 -4.61
C ILE A 488 13.66 -26.88 -5.84
N LYS A 489 12.80 -25.93 -6.26
CA LYS A 489 13.10 -25.10 -7.43
C LYS A 489 14.23 -24.10 -7.13
N ALA A 490 15.10 -23.83 -8.11
CA ALA A 490 16.28 -22.97 -7.93
C ALA A 490 15.92 -21.56 -7.42
N PHE A 491 14.78 -20.99 -7.80
CA PHE A 491 14.33 -19.69 -7.35
C PHE A 491 13.84 -19.69 -5.88
N GLU A 492 13.50 -20.84 -5.30
CA GLU A 492 13.13 -20.98 -3.89
C GLU A 492 14.38 -20.88 -2.99
N ILE A 493 15.55 -21.21 -3.52
CA ILE A 493 16.82 -21.01 -2.82
C ILE A 493 17.16 -19.51 -2.84
N PHE A 494 17.35 -18.93 -4.00
CA PHE A 494 17.36 -17.48 -4.28
C PHE A 494 17.29 -17.24 -5.80
N THR A 495 16.70 -16.11 -6.19
CA THR A 495 16.51 -15.72 -7.59
C THR A 495 17.81 -15.18 -8.21
N ASN A 496 17.86 -15.07 -9.55
CA ASN A 496 18.99 -14.43 -10.23
C ASN A 496 19.18 -12.97 -9.77
N LYS A 497 18.09 -12.22 -9.54
CA LYS A 497 18.15 -10.82 -9.07
C LYS A 497 18.77 -10.73 -7.67
N GLN A 498 18.40 -11.63 -6.75
CA GLN A 498 19.00 -11.73 -5.41
C GLN A 498 20.49 -12.05 -5.51
N MET A 499 20.85 -13.01 -6.33
CA MET A 499 22.25 -13.42 -6.58
C MET A 499 23.08 -12.26 -7.12
N THR A 500 22.61 -11.55 -8.14
CA THR A 500 23.31 -10.39 -8.71
C THR A 500 23.50 -9.28 -7.68
N LYS A 501 22.51 -9.03 -6.81
CA LYS A 501 22.61 -8.02 -5.76
C LYS A 501 23.65 -8.41 -4.70
N ILE A 502 23.65 -9.67 -4.26
CA ILE A 502 24.65 -10.20 -3.32
C ILE A 502 26.05 -10.10 -3.92
N ALA A 503 26.22 -10.48 -5.17
CA ALA A 503 27.51 -10.45 -5.84
C ALA A 503 28.05 -9.01 -6.04
N LYS A 504 27.17 -8.08 -6.38
CA LYS A 504 27.52 -6.66 -6.59
C LYS A 504 28.08 -6.00 -5.32
N TYR A 505 27.49 -6.28 -4.17
CA TYR A 505 27.86 -5.60 -2.92
C TYR A 505 28.73 -6.47 -1.99
N GLY A 506 28.79 -7.76 -2.21
CA GLY A 506 29.66 -8.72 -1.52
C GLY A 506 29.66 -8.58 0.00
N PRO A 507 28.53 -8.76 0.70
CA PRO A 507 28.46 -8.61 2.15
C PRO A 507 29.47 -9.52 2.86
N SER A 508 30.05 -9.05 3.97
CA SER A 508 31.10 -9.78 4.70
C SER A 508 30.59 -10.48 5.95
N THR A 509 29.42 -10.09 6.45
CA THR A 509 28.77 -10.70 7.62
C THR A 509 27.32 -11.04 7.31
N ILE A 510 26.70 -11.88 8.17
CA ILE A 510 25.25 -12.18 8.06
C ILE A 510 24.43 -10.92 8.27
N GLU A 511 24.82 -10.05 9.20
CA GLU A 511 24.17 -8.77 9.43
C GLU A 511 24.23 -7.86 8.19
N ASP A 512 25.33 -7.89 7.44
CA ASP A 512 25.46 -7.15 6.19
C ASP A 512 24.60 -7.75 5.08
N LEU A 513 24.50 -9.08 5.01
CA LEU A 513 23.65 -9.80 4.08
C LEU A 513 22.17 -9.53 4.38
N GLU A 514 21.79 -9.48 5.65
CA GLU A 514 20.45 -9.09 6.11
C GLU A 514 20.14 -7.64 5.74
N LYS A 515 21.09 -6.73 5.95
CA LYS A 515 20.97 -5.32 5.58
C LYS A 515 20.77 -5.12 4.06
N LEU A 516 21.25 -6.02 3.22
CA LEU A 516 20.94 -5.99 1.78
C LEU A 516 19.46 -6.23 1.48
N ARG A 517 18.70 -6.84 2.41
CA ARG A 517 17.26 -7.12 2.28
C ARG A 517 16.89 -7.76 0.93
N CYS A 518 17.74 -8.58 0.42
CA CYS A 518 17.48 -9.31 -0.82
C CYS A 518 17.01 -10.74 -0.56
N LEU A 519 17.27 -11.31 0.62
CA LEU A 519 16.79 -12.61 1.06
C LEU A 519 15.67 -12.44 2.09
N ASN A 520 14.72 -13.37 2.09
CA ASN A 520 13.75 -13.48 3.17
C ASN A 520 14.38 -14.18 4.38
N GLU A 521 13.70 -14.20 5.53
CA GLU A 521 14.19 -14.76 6.79
C GLU A 521 14.55 -16.24 6.67
N ASP A 522 13.73 -17.05 5.99
CA ASP A 522 13.97 -18.46 5.75
C ASP A 522 15.21 -18.68 4.87
N GLN A 523 15.36 -17.90 3.81
CA GLN A 523 16.53 -17.95 2.93
C GLN A 523 17.81 -17.55 3.68
N LEU A 524 17.72 -16.51 4.52
CA LEU A 524 18.84 -16.05 5.33
C LEU A 524 19.26 -17.12 6.35
N ASN A 525 18.31 -17.70 7.06
CA ASN A 525 18.55 -18.77 8.05
C ASN A 525 19.12 -20.04 7.42
N LEU A 526 18.60 -20.44 6.25
CA LEU A 526 18.98 -21.70 5.59
C LEU A 526 20.27 -21.61 4.76
N TYR A 527 20.56 -20.44 4.17
CA TYR A 527 21.63 -20.28 3.19
C TYR A 527 22.61 -19.15 3.52
N GLY A 528 22.29 -18.26 4.48
CA GLY A 528 23.08 -17.07 4.78
C GLY A 528 24.52 -17.37 5.14
N LYS A 529 24.77 -18.37 6.00
CA LYS A 529 26.14 -18.78 6.38
C LYS A 529 26.94 -19.27 5.19
N ASP A 530 26.36 -20.14 4.37
CA ASP A 530 27.04 -20.70 3.19
C ASP A 530 27.35 -19.59 2.17
N ILE A 531 26.43 -18.63 2.00
CA ILE A 531 26.63 -17.47 1.12
C ILE A 531 27.82 -16.63 1.60
N ILE A 532 27.89 -16.27 2.88
CA ILE A 532 29.01 -15.48 3.44
C ILE A 532 30.34 -16.23 3.30
N GLU A 533 30.34 -17.52 3.53
CA GLU A 533 31.55 -18.34 3.37
C GLU A 533 32.05 -18.36 1.91
N ILE A 534 31.14 -18.52 0.95
CA ILE A 534 31.44 -18.45 -0.49
C ILE A 534 32.01 -17.08 -0.85
N LEU A 535 31.42 -16.01 -0.37
CA LEU A 535 31.88 -14.64 -0.61
C LEU A 535 33.29 -14.42 -0.04
N ALA A 536 33.56 -14.87 1.20
CA ALA A 536 34.85 -14.73 1.85
C ALA A 536 35.95 -15.52 1.10
N GLN A 537 35.65 -16.76 0.71
CA GLN A 537 36.60 -17.60 -0.05
C GLN A 537 36.88 -17.02 -1.44
N THR A 538 35.84 -16.52 -2.13
CA THR A 538 36.00 -15.94 -3.47
C THR A 538 36.83 -14.65 -3.41
N LYS A 539 36.55 -13.77 -2.45
CA LYS A 539 37.34 -12.53 -2.24
C LYS A 539 38.80 -12.84 -1.89
N ALA A 540 39.07 -13.85 -1.04
CA ALA A 540 40.45 -14.23 -0.64
C ALA A 540 41.24 -14.82 -1.79
N ASN A 541 40.61 -15.49 -2.75
CA ASN A 541 41.23 -16.13 -3.89
C ASN A 541 41.27 -15.25 -5.15
N PHE A 542 40.62 -14.08 -5.12
CA PHE A 542 40.61 -13.17 -6.25
C PHE A 542 41.93 -12.41 -6.31
N ILE A 543 42.71 -12.70 -7.35
CA ILE A 543 43.96 -12.00 -7.68
C ILE A 543 43.61 -11.05 -8.83
N GLU A 544 43.73 -9.74 -8.59
CA GLU A 544 43.58 -8.74 -9.65
C GLU A 544 44.71 -8.79 -10.66
#